data_6ebe7a1223abbed620fa447db097f237
#
_entry.id   6ebe7a1223abbed620fa447db097f237
#
_cell.length_a   1.000
_cell.length_b   1.000
_cell.length_c   1.000
_cell.angle_alpha   90.00
_cell.angle_beta   90.00
_cell.angle_gamma   90.00
#
_symmetry.space_group_name_H-M   'P 1'
#
loop_
_entity.id
_entity.type
_entity.pdbx_description
1 polymer ?
#
loop_
_entity_poly.entity_id
_entity_poly.type
_entity_poly.pdbx_seq_one_letter_code
_entity_poly.pdbx_strand_id
1 'polypeptide(L)'
;MSEAFTLLPVLVPDAVVGVTLGCFLTNLVGVFTGANVLGALDIVFGTAATLTAALCTRRLARVRLRGLPVAAAVPPVLINAVVVGAELAWAFGPRTFAGFLLQAGGVALGQLFSCFALGLPLVRIIEKTPALRAWFRD
;
A
#
# COMPACT_ATOMS: atom_id res chain seq x y z
N MET A 1 8.81 2.94 0.33
CA MET A 1 9.13 2.15 -0.89
C MET A 1 8.50 0.77 -0.90
N SER A 2 8.27 0.13 0.24
CA SER A 2 7.51 -1.13 0.37
C SER A 2 6.11 -1.06 -0.26
N GLU A 3 5.51 0.12 -0.28
CA GLU A 3 4.19 0.39 -0.84
C GLU A 3 4.07 0.09 -2.35
N ALA A 4 5.18 0.05 -3.08
CA ALA A 4 5.18 -0.41 -4.47
C ALA A 4 4.72 -1.88 -4.60
N PHE A 5 4.97 -2.70 -3.58
CA PHE A 5 4.57 -4.10 -3.55
C PHE A 5 3.07 -4.30 -3.29
N THR A 6 2.35 -3.26 -2.86
CA THR A 6 0.89 -3.33 -2.70
C THR A 6 0.15 -3.52 -4.01
N LEU A 7 0.85 -3.38 -5.16
CA LEU A 7 0.32 -3.70 -6.48
C LEU A 7 0.53 -5.15 -6.93
N LEU A 8 1.32 -5.96 -6.20
CA LEU A 8 1.52 -7.39 -6.54
C LEU A 8 0.22 -8.21 -6.61
N PRO A 9 -0.84 -7.91 -5.82
CA PRO A 9 -2.14 -8.58 -5.97
C PRO A 9 -2.77 -8.46 -7.36
N VAL A 10 -2.31 -7.53 -8.19
CA VAL A 10 -2.69 -7.47 -9.62
C VAL A 10 -2.23 -8.72 -10.37
N LEU A 11 -1.07 -9.28 -10.01
CA LEU A 11 -0.44 -10.41 -10.68
C LEU A 11 -0.98 -11.74 -10.17
N VAL A 12 -0.99 -11.93 -8.84
CA VAL A 12 -1.45 -13.18 -8.20
C VAL A 12 -2.31 -12.90 -6.96
N PRO A 13 -3.35 -13.73 -6.70
CA PRO A 13 -4.21 -13.59 -5.52
C PRO A 13 -3.44 -13.69 -4.20
N ASP A 14 -2.49 -14.63 -4.12
CA ASP A 14 -1.74 -14.93 -2.89
C ASP A 14 -0.86 -13.77 -2.43
N ALA A 15 -0.54 -12.84 -3.34
CA ALA A 15 0.15 -11.60 -2.97
C ALA A 15 -0.67 -10.74 -1.98
N VAL A 16 -2.00 -10.90 -1.90
CA VAL A 16 -2.81 -10.23 -0.87
C VAL A 16 -2.34 -10.65 0.52
N VAL A 17 -2.18 -11.96 0.73
CA VAL A 17 -1.68 -12.50 2.00
C VAL A 17 -0.24 -12.06 2.24
N GLY A 18 0.60 -12.16 1.22
CA GLY A 18 2.02 -11.79 1.30
C GLY A 18 2.25 -10.34 1.72
N VAL A 19 1.57 -9.37 1.07
CA VAL A 19 1.74 -7.95 1.42
C VAL A 19 1.12 -7.61 2.78
N THR A 20 0.02 -8.26 3.15
CA THR A 20 -0.63 -8.06 4.47
C THR A 20 0.25 -8.58 5.60
N LEU A 21 0.77 -9.81 5.48
CA LEU A 21 1.70 -10.38 6.45
C LEU A 21 3.01 -9.58 6.52
N GLY A 22 3.53 -9.15 5.36
CA GLY A 22 4.71 -8.29 5.29
C GLY A 22 4.51 -6.98 6.05
N CYS A 23 3.36 -6.32 5.87
CA CYS A 23 3.02 -5.11 6.61
C CYS A 23 2.92 -5.39 8.13
N PHE A 24 2.20 -6.44 8.52
CA PHE A 24 2.08 -6.83 9.93
C PHE A 24 3.45 -7.07 10.58
N LEU A 25 4.30 -7.87 9.95
CA LEU A 25 5.63 -8.20 10.48
C LEU A 25 6.53 -6.96 10.54
N THR A 26 6.50 -6.10 9.52
CA THR A 26 7.29 -4.87 9.49
C THR A 26 6.87 -3.93 10.62
N ASN A 27 5.56 -3.76 10.84
CA ASN A 27 5.05 -2.93 11.92
C ASN A 27 5.38 -3.54 13.29
N LEU A 28 5.25 -4.86 13.44
CA LEU A 28 5.61 -5.57 14.67
C LEU A 28 7.10 -5.38 15.01
N VAL A 29 8.00 -5.64 14.06
CA VAL A 29 9.44 -5.43 14.24
C VAL A 29 9.74 -3.95 14.50
N GLY A 30 9.06 -3.05 13.80
CA GLY A 30 9.20 -1.60 13.98
C GLY A 30 8.87 -1.14 15.39
N VAL A 31 7.87 -1.74 16.04
CA VAL A 31 7.54 -1.45 17.45
C VAL A 31 8.68 -1.91 18.38
N PHE A 32 9.19 -3.13 18.21
CA PHE A 32 10.28 -3.64 19.05
C PHE A 32 11.60 -2.90 18.87
N THR A 33 11.86 -2.39 17.67
CA THR A 33 13.09 -1.64 17.37
C THR A 33 12.96 -0.14 17.65
N GLY A 34 11.77 0.35 18.00
CA GLY A 34 11.50 1.78 18.17
C GLY A 34 11.43 2.56 16.86
N ALA A 35 11.45 1.89 15.70
CA ALA A 35 11.36 2.53 14.39
C ALA A 35 9.93 2.92 14.01
N ASN A 36 8.92 2.24 14.58
CA ASN A 36 7.51 2.56 14.34
C ASN A 36 7.02 3.61 15.34
N VAL A 37 6.85 4.83 14.85
CA VAL A 37 6.43 5.97 15.67
C VAL A 37 4.97 5.93 16.11
N LEU A 38 4.12 5.16 15.41
CA LEU A 38 2.69 4.97 15.73
C LEU A 38 2.47 3.81 16.70
N GLY A 39 3.49 2.97 16.91
CA GLY A 39 3.48 1.89 17.86
C GLY A 39 2.47 0.79 17.51
N ALA A 40 1.78 0.26 18.52
CA ALA A 40 0.84 -0.84 18.37
C ALA A 40 -0.41 -0.50 17.52
N LEU A 41 -0.76 0.77 17.39
CA LEU A 41 -1.89 1.19 16.55
C LEU A 41 -1.66 0.82 15.09
N ASP A 42 -0.47 1.08 14.57
CA ASP A 42 -0.14 0.79 13.18
C ASP A 42 -0.06 -0.72 12.89
N ILE A 43 0.20 -1.56 13.90
CA ILE A 43 0.11 -3.03 13.73
C ILE A 43 -1.31 -3.41 13.34
N VAL A 44 -2.33 -2.81 13.95
CA VAL A 44 -3.74 -3.15 13.70
C VAL A 44 -4.27 -2.38 12.50
N PHE A 45 -4.23 -1.05 12.55
CA PHE A 45 -4.86 -0.21 11.55
C PHE A 45 -4.07 -0.17 10.23
N GLY A 46 -2.74 -0.09 10.28
CA GLY A 46 -1.89 -0.16 9.10
C GLY A 46 -2.00 -1.50 8.39
N THR A 47 -2.05 -2.61 9.13
CA THR A 47 -2.27 -3.95 8.54
C THR A 47 -3.66 -4.10 7.95
N ALA A 48 -4.71 -3.60 8.63
CA ALA A 48 -6.08 -3.62 8.12
C ALA A 48 -6.23 -2.74 6.87
N ALA A 49 -5.57 -1.56 6.83
CA ALA A 49 -5.52 -0.70 5.67
C ALA A 49 -4.86 -1.40 4.49
N THR A 50 -3.71 -2.05 4.71
CA THR A 50 -2.98 -2.80 3.68
C THR A 50 -3.82 -3.95 3.14
N LEU A 51 -4.47 -4.74 4.00
CA LEU A 51 -5.37 -5.82 3.57
C LEU A 51 -6.50 -5.28 2.70
N THR A 52 -7.17 -4.23 3.15
CA THR A 52 -8.29 -3.62 2.42
C THR A 52 -7.84 -3.06 1.08
N ALA A 53 -6.69 -2.37 1.06
CA ALA A 53 -6.09 -1.86 -0.16
C ALA A 53 -5.73 -2.99 -1.13
N ALA A 54 -5.10 -4.07 -0.66
CA ALA A 54 -4.71 -5.22 -1.47
C ALA A 54 -5.93 -5.93 -2.09
N LEU A 55 -7.01 -6.11 -1.33
CA LEU A 55 -8.27 -6.67 -1.84
C LEU A 55 -8.90 -5.79 -2.92
N CYS A 56 -8.95 -4.48 -2.71
CA CYS A 56 -9.45 -3.53 -3.70
C CYS A 56 -8.56 -3.51 -4.95
N THR A 57 -7.24 -3.49 -4.78
CA THR A 57 -6.25 -3.59 -5.87
C THR A 57 -6.49 -4.85 -6.69
N ARG A 58 -6.70 -6.00 -6.05
CA ARG A 58 -7.00 -7.27 -6.72
C ARG A 58 -8.29 -7.20 -7.53
N ARG A 59 -9.36 -6.62 -6.97
CA ARG A 59 -10.64 -6.46 -7.69
C ARG A 59 -10.51 -5.56 -8.92
N LEU A 60 -9.67 -4.53 -8.83
CA LEU A 60 -9.44 -3.57 -9.91
C LEU A 60 -8.33 -4.00 -10.89
N ALA A 61 -7.68 -5.16 -10.68
CA ALA A 61 -6.59 -5.66 -11.51
C ALA A 61 -6.94 -5.78 -13.01
N ARG A 62 -8.22 -6.02 -13.31
CA ARG A 62 -8.73 -6.14 -14.69
C ARG A 62 -8.96 -4.80 -15.38
N VAL A 63 -9.10 -3.72 -14.62
CA VAL A 63 -9.32 -2.36 -15.16
C VAL A 63 -7.99 -1.78 -15.59
N ARG A 64 -7.72 -1.81 -16.89
CA ARG A 64 -6.43 -1.37 -17.44
C ARG A 64 -6.59 -0.13 -18.31
N LEU A 65 -5.72 0.85 -18.09
CA LEU A 65 -5.60 2.04 -18.93
C LEU A 65 -4.25 1.98 -19.67
N ARG A 66 -4.27 1.97 -21.00
CA ARG A 66 -3.07 1.81 -21.85
C ARG A 66 -2.20 0.59 -21.47
N GLY A 67 -2.84 -0.50 -21.06
CA GLY A 67 -2.17 -1.74 -20.68
C GLY A 67 -1.61 -1.77 -19.24
N LEU A 68 -1.74 -0.69 -18.48
CA LEU A 68 -1.34 -0.61 -17.08
C LEU A 68 -2.56 -0.69 -16.15
N PRO A 69 -2.47 -1.36 -15.00
CA PRO A 69 -3.56 -1.44 -14.02
C PRO A 69 -3.62 -0.17 -13.15
N VAL A 70 -3.80 0.98 -13.79
CA VAL A 70 -3.80 2.31 -13.13
C VAL A 70 -4.87 2.41 -12.05
N ALA A 71 -6.07 1.86 -12.33
CA ALA A 71 -7.16 1.86 -11.37
C ALA A 71 -6.82 1.04 -10.10
N ALA A 72 -6.00 0.01 -10.23
CA ALA A 72 -5.56 -0.81 -9.11
C ALA A 72 -4.55 -0.09 -8.20
N ALA A 73 -3.90 0.97 -8.67
CA ALA A 73 -2.98 1.79 -7.87
C ALA A 73 -3.69 2.83 -7.00
N VAL A 74 -4.98 3.10 -7.25
CA VAL A 74 -5.76 4.11 -6.50
C VAL A 74 -6.10 3.68 -5.07
N PRO A 75 -6.59 2.45 -4.80
CA PRO A 75 -6.98 2.03 -3.45
C PRO A 75 -5.86 2.16 -2.41
N PRO A 76 -4.60 1.71 -2.64
CA PRO A 76 -3.53 1.90 -1.68
C PRO A 76 -3.30 3.37 -1.31
N VAL A 77 -3.38 4.26 -2.31
CA VAL A 77 -3.20 5.70 -2.08
C VAL A 77 -4.31 6.25 -1.18
N LEU A 78 -5.57 5.98 -1.51
CA LEU A 78 -6.71 6.53 -0.78
C LEU A 78 -6.85 5.94 0.62
N ILE A 79 -6.76 4.61 0.75
CA ILE A 79 -6.95 3.92 2.03
C ILE A 79 -5.86 4.30 3.01
N ASN A 80 -4.59 4.28 2.59
CA ASN A 80 -3.48 4.67 3.46
C ASN A 80 -3.51 6.18 3.78
N ALA A 81 -3.87 7.04 2.84
CA ALA A 81 -4.02 8.47 3.12
C ALA A 81 -5.05 8.72 4.23
N VAL A 82 -6.18 8.00 4.21
CA VAL A 82 -7.22 8.16 5.24
C VAL A 82 -6.79 7.52 6.55
N VAL A 83 -6.38 6.25 6.55
CA VAL A 83 -6.09 5.50 7.78
C VAL A 83 -4.81 6.03 8.44
N VAL A 84 -3.69 5.99 7.73
CA VAL A 84 -2.39 6.42 8.28
C VAL A 84 -2.37 7.94 8.50
N GLY A 85 -3.04 8.71 7.64
CA GLY A 85 -3.21 10.15 7.84
C GLY A 85 -3.97 10.48 9.12
N ALA A 86 -5.03 9.70 9.45
CA ALA A 86 -5.77 9.86 10.70
C ALA A 86 -4.92 9.47 11.92
N GLU A 87 -4.17 8.38 11.86
CA GLU A 87 -3.26 7.96 12.92
C GLU A 87 -2.20 9.02 13.20
N LEU A 88 -1.57 9.57 12.16
CA LEU A 88 -0.55 10.62 12.29
C LEU A 88 -1.15 11.93 12.85
N ALA A 89 -2.34 12.32 12.40
CA ALA A 89 -3.01 13.50 12.94
C ALA A 89 -3.37 13.33 14.42
N TRP A 90 -3.79 12.11 14.80
CA TRP A 90 -4.11 11.82 16.19
C TRP A 90 -2.87 11.77 17.09
N ALA A 91 -1.76 11.20 16.60
CA ALA A 91 -0.54 11.00 17.38
C ALA A 91 0.35 12.26 17.46
N PHE A 92 0.49 13.00 16.37
CA PHE A 92 1.50 14.08 16.24
C PHE A 92 0.95 15.41 15.78
N GLY A 93 -0.27 15.45 15.23
CA GLY A 93 -0.86 16.66 14.67
C GLY A 93 -1.84 17.34 15.61
N PRO A 94 -2.27 18.56 15.29
CA PRO A 94 -3.47 19.12 15.87
C PRO A 94 -4.65 18.23 15.55
N ARG A 95 -5.44 17.86 16.57
CA ARG A 95 -6.64 17.02 16.42
C ARG A 95 -7.80 17.82 15.78
N THR A 96 -7.51 18.39 14.62
CA THR A 96 -8.41 19.20 13.81
C THR A 96 -8.56 18.61 12.41
N PHE A 97 -9.62 18.95 11.72
CA PHE A 97 -9.82 18.51 10.33
C PHE A 97 -8.69 19.00 9.41
N ALA A 98 -8.19 20.20 9.61
CA ALA A 98 -7.03 20.74 8.88
C ALA A 98 -5.75 19.93 9.14
N GLY A 99 -5.50 19.54 10.41
CA GLY A 99 -4.38 18.67 10.77
C GLY A 99 -4.46 17.30 10.09
N PHE A 100 -5.66 16.71 10.06
CA PHE A 100 -5.90 15.46 9.32
C PHE A 100 -5.60 15.62 7.83
N LEU A 101 -6.13 16.67 7.17
CA LEU A 101 -5.90 16.91 5.74
C LEU A 101 -4.41 17.07 5.41
N LEU A 102 -3.66 17.74 6.27
CA LEU A 102 -2.23 17.92 6.07
C LEU A 102 -1.48 16.59 6.11
N GLN A 103 -1.75 15.77 7.12
CA GLN A 103 -1.12 14.44 7.25
C GLN A 103 -1.56 13.49 6.13
N ALA A 104 -2.85 13.41 5.86
CA ALA A 104 -3.40 12.59 4.78
C ALA A 104 -2.85 13.01 3.41
N GLY A 105 -2.67 14.30 3.17
CA GLY A 105 -2.05 14.82 1.96
C GLY A 105 -0.58 14.40 1.81
N GLY A 106 0.19 14.46 2.88
CA GLY A 106 1.58 13.97 2.90
C GLY A 106 1.67 12.48 2.60
N VAL A 107 0.83 11.66 3.26
CA VAL A 107 0.74 10.22 3.01
C VAL A 107 0.32 9.95 1.57
N ALA A 108 -0.70 10.66 1.06
CA ALA A 108 -1.18 10.48 -0.32
C ALA A 108 -0.07 10.75 -1.35
N LEU A 109 0.72 11.81 -1.18
CA LEU A 109 1.83 12.13 -2.07
C LEU A 109 2.90 11.03 -2.08
N GLY A 110 3.29 10.54 -0.90
CA GLY A 110 4.24 9.41 -0.78
C GLY A 110 3.71 8.14 -1.43
N GLN A 111 2.44 7.83 -1.22
CA GLN A 111 1.76 6.68 -1.82
C GLN A 111 1.63 6.81 -3.35
N LEU A 112 1.27 8.00 -3.84
CA LEU A 112 1.22 8.27 -5.29
C LEU A 112 2.58 7.98 -5.93
N PHE A 113 3.66 8.52 -5.36
CA PHE A 113 5.00 8.25 -5.87
C PHE A 113 5.32 6.75 -5.85
N SER A 114 5.10 6.08 -4.73
CA SER A 114 5.43 4.65 -4.57
C SER A 114 4.61 3.75 -5.51
N CYS A 115 3.30 3.97 -5.60
CA CYS A 115 2.42 3.12 -6.42
C CYS A 115 2.56 3.43 -7.92
N PHE A 116 2.61 4.71 -8.31
CA PHE A 116 2.62 5.08 -9.72
C PHE A 116 4.01 5.12 -10.33
N ALA A 117 5.02 5.65 -9.61
CA ALA A 117 6.38 5.74 -10.15
C ALA A 117 7.19 4.44 -9.97
N LEU A 118 6.90 3.63 -8.96
CA LEU A 118 7.62 2.38 -8.70
C LEU A 118 6.74 1.15 -8.96
N GLY A 119 5.52 1.12 -8.42
CA GLY A 119 4.65 -0.05 -8.45
C GLY A 119 4.15 -0.40 -9.85
N LEU A 120 3.64 0.57 -10.63
CA LEU A 120 3.17 0.31 -12.00
C LEU A 120 4.29 -0.14 -12.95
N PRO A 121 5.49 0.48 -12.95
CA PRO A 121 6.63 -0.04 -13.72
C PRO A 121 7.05 -1.44 -13.28
N LEU A 122 7.04 -1.73 -11.97
CA LEU A 122 7.36 -3.06 -11.45
C LEU A 122 6.41 -4.12 -12.02
N VAL A 123 5.10 -3.90 -11.93
CA VAL A 123 4.07 -4.79 -12.51
C VAL A 123 4.31 -4.99 -14.00
N ARG A 124 4.59 -3.91 -14.75
CA ARG A 124 4.84 -3.98 -16.18
C ARG A 124 6.10 -4.78 -16.54
N ILE A 125 7.18 -4.63 -15.75
CA ILE A 125 8.42 -5.39 -15.95
C ILE A 125 8.15 -6.88 -15.72
N ILE A 126 7.47 -7.24 -14.64
CA ILE A 126 7.13 -8.64 -14.35
C ILE A 126 6.27 -9.25 -15.46
N GLU A 127 5.23 -8.54 -15.92
CA GLU A 127 4.35 -9.01 -16.99
C GLU A 127 5.06 -9.18 -18.34
N LYS A 128 6.06 -8.36 -18.64
CA LYS A 128 6.82 -8.39 -19.90
C LYS A 128 7.98 -9.37 -19.89
N THR A 129 8.49 -9.77 -18.73
CA THR A 129 9.64 -10.67 -18.59
C THR A 129 9.16 -12.10 -18.43
N PRO A 130 9.34 -13.01 -19.45
CA PRO A 130 8.80 -14.36 -19.39
C PRO A 130 9.26 -15.17 -18.18
N ALA A 131 10.54 -15.00 -17.79
CA ALA A 131 11.12 -15.68 -16.63
C ALA A 131 10.44 -15.23 -15.31
N LEU A 132 10.20 -13.93 -15.13
CA LEU A 132 9.52 -13.41 -13.94
C LEU A 132 8.03 -13.79 -13.97
N ARG A 133 7.39 -13.68 -15.12
CA ARG A 133 5.98 -14.03 -15.28
C ARG A 133 5.69 -15.50 -14.94
N ALA A 134 6.65 -16.40 -15.16
CA ALA A 134 6.49 -17.83 -14.83
C ALA A 134 6.33 -18.05 -13.32
N TRP A 135 6.94 -17.21 -12.48
CA TRP A 135 6.83 -17.28 -11.00
C TRP A 135 5.48 -16.78 -10.47
N PHE A 136 4.72 -16.06 -11.28
CA PHE A 136 3.42 -15.47 -10.95
C PHE A 136 2.28 -16.12 -11.77
N ARG A 137 2.53 -17.28 -12.36
CA ARG A 137 1.51 -18.09 -13.05
C ARG A 137 1.19 -19.31 -12.19
N ASP A 138 0.00 -19.33 -11.66
CA ASP A 138 -0.72 -20.55 -11.30
C ASP A 138 -1.72 -20.89 -12.39
#